data_d93a7585c149ce84d989f2093608cefe
#
_entry.id   d93a7585c149ce84d989f2093608cefe
#
_cell.length_a   1.000
_cell.length_b   1.000
_cell.length_c   1.000
_cell.angle_alpha   90.00
_cell.angle_beta   90.00
_cell.angle_gamma   90.00
#
_symmetry.space_group_name_H-M   'P 1'
#
loop_
_entity.id
_entity.type
_entity.pdbx_description
1 polymer ?
#
loop_
_entity_poly.entity_id
_entity_poly.type
_entity_poly.pdbx_seq_one_letter_code
_entity_poly.pdbx_strand_id
1 'polypeptide(L)'
;MENILAFGTSRAVVRRPTRGEQTHQEILQVAVDIASAEGLEGLSIGRLAQELKMSKSGLFAHFGSKEELQLATLDMARSIFMTEVVEPAMPSEKGLLRLQAMLESWLSYVERSVFRGGCFFAAASAEFDDRPGPVSDQVATLTKAWLDGLEDEACQAQALSQLKAKCDPILLAFQVHAFVQEANWAYRLLRDKQSFNRARAAICQVLESAVTPKGLRVLSVNATARKKAKSK
;
A
#
# COMPACT_ATOMS: atom_id res chain seq x y z
N MET A 1 -2.13 3.81 -23.94
CA MET A 1 -2.43 3.87 -22.51
C MET A 1 -1.14 3.55 -21.79
N GLU A 2 -0.43 4.58 -21.34
CA GLU A 2 0.85 4.45 -20.65
C GLU A 2 0.60 3.90 -19.25
N ASN A 3 1.30 2.84 -18.95
CA ASN A 3 1.19 2.00 -17.78
C ASN A 3 1.52 2.79 -16.49
N ILE A 4 0.54 3.05 -15.63
CA ILE A 4 0.66 3.81 -14.36
C ILE A 4 1.61 3.10 -13.37
N LEU A 5 1.95 1.84 -13.58
CA LEU A 5 3.05 1.13 -12.91
C LEU A 5 4.45 1.47 -13.49
N ALA A 6 4.55 2.34 -14.49
CA ALA A 6 5.79 3.00 -14.89
C ALA A 6 6.21 4.03 -13.84
N PHE A 7 6.33 3.59 -12.60
CA PHE A 7 7.14 4.27 -11.60
C PHE A 7 8.57 4.18 -12.10
N GLY A 8 8.98 5.25 -12.82
CA GLY A 8 10.28 5.32 -13.45
C GLY A 8 11.37 4.86 -12.49
N THR A 9 11.98 3.72 -12.82
CA THR A 9 13.29 3.35 -12.34
C THR A 9 14.29 4.28 -13.03
N SER A 10 14.22 5.58 -12.69
CA SER A 10 15.34 6.47 -12.92
C SER A 10 16.45 5.97 -12.01
N ARG A 11 17.43 5.31 -12.59
CA ARG A 11 18.74 5.12 -11.96
C ARG A 11 19.36 6.51 -11.78
N ALA A 12 18.84 7.26 -10.81
CA ALA A 12 19.49 8.46 -10.34
C ALA A 12 20.87 8.03 -9.79
N VAL A 13 21.90 8.67 -10.27
CA VAL A 13 23.24 8.59 -9.68
C VAL A 13 23.07 8.83 -8.18
N VAL A 14 23.40 7.84 -7.37
CA VAL A 14 23.24 7.90 -5.89
C VAL A 14 24.25 8.92 -5.36
N ARG A 15 23.89 10.20 -5.40
CA ARG A 15 24.58 11.26 -4.68
C ARG A 15 24.26 11.09 -3.21
N ARG A 16 25.26 11.17 -2.33
CA ARG A 16 25.00 11.21 -0.89
C ARG A 16 24.08 12.41 -0.60
N PRO A 17 22.94 12.21 0.13
CA PRO A 17 22.06 13.30 0.47
C PRO A 17 22.80 14.35 1.31
N THR A 18 22.50 15.61 1.10
CA THR A 18 23.00 16.70 1.92
C THR A 18 22.43 16.58 3.35
N ARG A 19 23.04 17.25 4.32
CA ARG A 19 22.52 17.26 5.70
C ARG A 19 21.07 17.78 5.78
N GLY A 20 20.71 18.76 4.95
CA GLY A 20 19.33 19.29 4.88
C GLY A 20 18.35 18.26 4.32
N GLU A 21 18.74 17.53 3.26
CA GLU A 21 17.92 16.46 2.70
C GLU A 21 17.74 15.29 3.68
N GLN A 22 18.79 14.95 4.44
CA GLN A 22 18.70 13.93 5.50
C GLN A 22 17.72 14.36 6.60
N THR A 23 17.86 15.58 7.11
CA THR A 23 16.95 16.14 8.12
C THR A 23 15.50 16.17 7.61
N HIS A 24 15.29 16.58 6.35
CA HIS A 24 13.95 16.58 5.74
C HIS A 24 13.34 15.17 5.70
N GLN A 25 14.12 14.15 5.35
CA GLN A 25 13.68 12.75 5.34
C GLN A 25 13.36 12.23 6.75
N GLU A 26 14.20 12.55 7.74
CA GLU A 26 13.96 12.19 9.14
C GLU A 26 12.68 12.82 9.68
N ILE A 27 12.43 14.08 9.34
CA ILE A 27 11.19 14.78 9.68
C ILE A 27 9.97 14.09 9.05
N LEU A 28 10.04 13.75 7.77
CA LEU A 28 8.93 13.07 7.09
C LEU A 28 8.67 11.67 7.64
N GLN A 29 9.70 10.95 8.06
CA GLN A 29 9.52 9.63 8.69
C GLN A 29 8.70 9.75 9.98
N VAL A 30 8.96 10.76 10.80
CA VAL A 30 8.18 11.04 12.02
C VAL A 30 6.78 11.53 11.67
N ALA A 31 6.65 12.37 10.63
CA ALA A 31 5.36 12.89 10.18
C ALA A 31 4.42 11.77 9.72
N VAL A 32 4.93 10.80 8.95
CA VAL A 32 4.15 9.62 8.50
C VAL A 32 3.68 8.79 9.69
N ASP A 33 4.54 8.57 10.68
CA ASP A 33 4.19 7.78 11.85
C ASP A 33 3.10 8.46 12.70
N ILE A 34 3.21 9.79 12.92
CA ILE A 34 2.17 10.58 13.57
C ILE A 34 0.87 10.51 12.77
N ALA A 35 0.91 10.84 11.48
CA ALA A 35 -0.27 10.88 10.62
C ALA A 35 -0.98 9.52 10.54
N SER A 36 -0.23 8.41 10.54
CA SER A 36 -0.83 7.08 10.54
C SER A 36 -1.68 6.79 11.77
N ALA A 37 -1.32 7.35 12.94
CA ALA A 37 -1.95 7.06 14.23
C ALA A 37 -2.97 8.12 14.65
N GLU A 38 -2.71 9.39 14.32
CA GLU A 38 -3.47 10.56 14.78
C GLU A 38 -4.31 11.18 13.65
N GLY A 39 -4.19 10.66 12.41
CA GLY A 39 -4.81 11.22 11.21
C GLY A 39 -3.91 12.25 10.51
N LEU A 40 -4.05 12.32 9.18
CA LEU A 40 -3.28 13.25 8.36
C LEU A 40 -3.73 14.71 8.59
N GLU A 41 -5.01 14.93 8.87
CA GLU A 41 -5.55 16.25 9.23
C GLU A 41 -5.02 16.73 10.61
N GLY A 42 -4.82 15.79 11.54
CA GLY A 42 -4.20 16.07 12.85
C GLY A 42 -2.73 16.48 12.76
N LEU A 43 -2.05 16.15 11.66
CA LEU A 43 -0.66 16.52 11.43
C LEU A 43 -0.53 18.04 11.25
N SER A 44 0.26 18.68 12.10
CA SER A 44 0.55 20.10 12.02
C SER A 44 2.02 20.38 12.31
N ILE A 45 2.51 21.53 11.85
CA ILE A 45 3.87 22.01 12.16
C ILE A 45 4.10 22.06 13.68
N GLY A 46 3.08 22.44 14.45
CA GLY A 46 3.17 22.50 15.92
C GLY A 46 3.28 21.11 16.56
N ARG A 47 2.47 20.15 16.11
CA ARG A 47 2.49 18.77 16.61
C ARG A 47 3.84 18.10 16.29
N LEU A 48 4.32 18.30 15.05
CA LEU A 48 5.58 17.74 14.58
C LEU A 48 6.80 18.37 15.30
N ALA A 49 6.76 19.69 15.53
CA ALA A 49 7.80 20.42 16.28
C ALA A 49 7.96 19.86 17.70
N GLN A 50 6.84 19.58 18.36
CA GLN A 50 6.84 19.00 19.71
C GLN A 50 7.47 17.61 19.73
N GLU A 51 7.12 16.75 18.76
CA GLU A 51 7.65 15.39 18.66
C GLU A 51 9.16 15.38 18.40
N LEU A 52 9.60 16.21 17.46
CA LEU A 52 11.01 16.31 17.05
C LEU A 52 11.87 17.16 17.97
N LYS A 53 11.28 17.87 18.96
CA LYS A 53 11.96 18.86 19.81
C LYS A 53 12.67 19.95 18.98
N MET A 54 12.07 20.31 17.85
CA MET A 54 12.56 21.36 16.96
C MET A 54 11.75 22.66 17.14
N SER A 55 12.32 23.80 16.70
CA SER A 55 11.56 25.05 16.64
C SER A 55 10.51 25.00 15.51
N LYS A 56 9.34 25.63 15.73
CA LYS A 56 8.32 25.77 14.67
C LYS A 56 8.85 26.48 13.43
N SER A 57 9.70 27.50 13.61
CA SER A 57 10.32 28.25 12.51
C SER A 57 11.27 27.39 11.69
N GLY A 58 12.03 26.48 12.32
CA GLY A 58 12.89 25.53 11.63
C GLY A 58 12.08 24.55 10.76
N LEU A 59 10.97 24.03 11.27
CA LEU A 59 10.08 23.16 10.48
C LEU A 59 9.36 23.92 9.37
N PHE A 60 8.93 25.16 9.62
CA PHE A 60 8.31 26.00 8.58
C PHE A 60 9.25 26.25 7.39
N ALA A 61 10.56 26.35 7.64
CA ALA A 61 11.56 26.48 6.59
C ALA A 61 11.65 25.23 5.68
N HIS A 62 11.19 24.05 6.17
CA HIS A 62 11.16 22.82 5.39
C HIS A 62 9.88 22.62 4.56
N PHE A 63 8.73 23.10 5.05
CA PHE A 63 7.43 22.75 4.46
C PHE A 63 6.55 23.94 4.09
N GLY A 64 6.86 25.18 4.52
CA GLY A 64 6.10 26.37 4.15
C GLY A 64 4.64 26.42 4.65
N SER A 65 3.88 25.36 4.50
CA SER A 65 2.47 25.26 4.89
C SER A 65 2.11 23.90 5.48
N LYS A 66 0.91 23.80 6.11
CA LYS A 66 0.33 22.53 6.56
C LYS A 66 0.05 21.61 5.36
N GLU A 67 -0.49 22.15 4.29
CA GLU A 67 -0.81 21.42 3.08
C GLU A 67 0.43 20.80 2.42
N GLU A 68 1.52 21.59 2.29
CA GLU A 68 2.79 21.06 1.77
C GLU A 68 3.37 19.97 2.66
N LEU A 69 3.27 20.09 4.00
CA LEU A 69 3.66 19.03 4.92
C LEU A 69 2.80 17.76 4.71
N GLN A 70 1.49 17.90 4.54
CA GLN A 70 0.59 16.77 4.31
C GLN A 70 0.89 16.07 2.99
N LEU A 71 1.10 16.82 1.90
CA LEU A 71 1.46 16.26 0.60
C LEU A 71 2.81 15.55 0.63
N ALA A 72 3.83 16.15 1.24
CA ALA A 72 5.13 15.50 1.42
C ALA A 72 5.05 14.23 2.29
N THR A 73 4.16 14.22 3.28
CA THR A 73 3.90 13.05 4.13
C THR A 73 3.23 11.93 3.34
N LEU A 74 2.29 12.25 2.43
CA LEU A 74 1.69 11.29 1.50
C LEU A 74 2.73 10.67 0.56
N ASP A 75 3.66 11.46 0.03
CA ASP A 75 4.73 10.96 -0.84
C ASP A 75 5.70 10.04 -0.08
N MET A 76 6.01 10.35 1.18
CA MET A 76 6.81 9.46 2.03
C MET A 76 6.05 8.15 2.31
N ALA A 77 4.77 8.22 2.67
CA ALA A 77 3.94 7.03 2.90
C ALA A 77 3.84 6.15 1.63
N ARG A 78 3.73 6.79 0.44
CA ARG A 78 3.79 6.11 -0.85
C ARG A 78 5.12 5.38 -1.04
N SER A 79 6.24 6.04 -0.77
CA SER A 79 7.57 5.43 -0.91
C SER A 79 7.72 4.19 -0.02
N ILE A 80 7.25 4.27 1.23
CA ILE A 80 7.25 3.14 2.17
C ILE A 80 6.33 2.02 1.65
N PHE A 81 5.12 2.35 1.16
CA PHE A 81 4.21 1.36 0.60
C PHE A 81 4.80 0.66 -0.64
N MET A 82 5.50 1.41 -1.51
CA MET A 82 6.20 0.83 -2.65
C MET A 82 7.23 -0.20 -2.19
N THR A 83 8.08 0.15 -1.24
CA THR A 83 9.15 -0.73 -0.73
C THR A 83 8.60 -1.94 0.03
N GLU A 84 7.54 -1.77 0.83
CA GLU A 84 7.01 -2.83 1.71
C GLU A 84 5.97 -3.73 1.04
N VAL A 85 5.28 -3.25 0.01
CA VAL A 85 4.15 -3.96 -0.61
C VAL A 85 4.40 -4.28 -2.09
N VAL A 86 4.81 -3.29 -2.88
CA VAL A 86 4.89 -3.45 -4.33
C VAL A 86 6.19 -4.13 -4.75
N GLU A 87 7.34 -3.59 -4.36
CA GLU A 87 8.66 -4.14 -4.74
C GLU A 87 8.84 -5.63 -4.40
N PRO A 88 8.40 -6.13 -3.22
CA PRO A 88 8.50 -7.56 -2.91
C PRO A 88 7.68 -8.47 -3.83
N ALA A 89 6.64 -7.93 -4.47
CA ALA A 89 5.81 -8.69 -5.41
C ALA A 89 6.37 -8.71 -6.83
N MET A 90 7.19 -7.72 -7.21
CA MET A 90 7.69 -7.56 -8.59
C MET A 90 8.49 -8.75 -9.15
N PRO A 91 9.29 -9.49 -8.36
CA PRO A 91 9.98 -10.69 -8.86
C PRO A 91 9.05 -11.84 -9.26
N SER A 92 7.78 -11.83 -8.81
CA SER A 92 6.79 -12.82 -9.21
C SER A 92 6.41 -12.66 -10.69
N GLU A 93 6.10 -13.77 -11.38
CA GLU A 93 5.58 -13.74 -12.74
C GLU A 93 4.26 -12.96 -12.80
N LYS A 94 4.09 -12.16 -13.87
CA LYS A 94 2.87 -11.37 -14.10
C LYS A 94 1.62 -12.24 -14.10
N GLY A 95 0.51 -11.62 -13.74
CA GLY A 95 -0.78 -12.28 -13.63
C GLY A 95 -1.03 -12.83 -12.23
N LEU A 96 -1.52 -14.04 -12.12
CA LEU A 96 -2.05 -14.59 -10.86
C LEU A 96 -1.01 -14.66 -9.73
N LEU A 97 0.26 -14.97 -10.05
CA LEU A 97 1.31 -15.06 -9.02
C LEU A 97 1.67 -13.70 -8.46
N ARG A 98 1.79 -12.67 -9.32
CA ARG A 98 2.10 -11.31 -8.86
C ARG A 98 0.92 -10.71 -8.13
N LEU A 99 -0.31 -10.88 -8.60
CA LEU A 99 -1.52 -10.47 -7.89
C LEU A 99 -1.55 -11.06 -6.47
N GLN A 100 -1.31 -12.37 -6.34
CA GLN A 100 -1.26 -13.03 -5.03
C GLN A 100 -0.11 -12.51 -4.16
N ALA A 101 1.05 -12.21 -4.74
CA ALA A 101 2.20 -11.66 -4.02
C ALA A 101 1.92 -10.23 -3.53
N MET A 102 1.30 -9.38 -4.35
CA MET A 102 0.88 -8.02 -3.95
C MET A 102 -0.09 -8.06 -2.77
N LEU A 103 -1.10 -8.93 -2.81
CA LEU A 103 -2.08 -9.06 -1.73
C LEU A 103 -1.45 -9.57 -0.43
N GLU A 104 -0.56 -10.56 -0.51
CA GLU A 104 0.13 -11.09 0.68
C GLU A 104 1.11 -10.09 1.27
N SER A 105 1.85 -9.34 0.44
CA SER A 105 2.73 -8.27 0.90
C SER A 105 1.93 -7.17 1.60
N TRP A 106 0.75 -6.80 1.08
CA TRP A 106 -0.11 -5.81 1.70
C TRP A 106 -0.70 -6.30 3.03
N LEU A 107 -1.21 -7.54 3.10
CA LEU A 107 -1.65 -8.15 4.36
C LEU A 107 -0.53 -8.19 5.39
N SER A 108 0.67 -8.62 4.98
CA SER A 108 1.86 -8.65 5.84
C SER A 108 2.26 -7.26 6.34
N TYR A 109 2.22 -6.24 5.46
CA TYR A 109 2.51 -4.85 5.80
C TYR A 109 1.60 -4.34 6.93
N VAL A 110 0.29 -4.62 6.85
CA VAL A 110 -0.68 -4.21 7.87
C VAL A 110 -0.50 -5.04 9.15
N GLU A 111 -0.34 -6.37 9.03
CA GLU A 111 -0.20 -7.30 10.14
C GLU A 111 1.07 -7.02 10.98
N ARG A 112 2.18 -6.68 10.32
CA ARG A 112 3.44 -6.27 10.98
C ARG A 112 3.37 -4.86 11.59
N SER A 113 2.29 -4.13 11.36
CA SER A 113 2.14 -2.75 11.82
C SER A 113 3.31 -1.86 11.39
N VAL A 114 3.64 -1.89 10.09
CA VAL A 114 4.68 -1.01 9.51
C VAL A 114 4.42 0.44 9.87
N PHE A 115 3.15 0.84 9.90
CA PHE A 115 2.71 2.07 10.54
C PHE A 115 1.88 1.78 11.79
N ARG A 116 2.05 2.57 12.84
CA ARG A 116 1.29 2.44 14.10
C ARG A 116 -0.23 2.47 13.89
N GLY A 117 -0.70 3.22 12.89
CA GLY A 117 -2.10 3.36 12.53
C GLY A 117 -2.66 2.26 11.62
N GLY A 118 -1.88 1.27 11.21
CA GLY A 118 -2.28 0.26 10.23
C GLY A 118 -2.02 0.74 8.79
N CYS A 119 -2.93 0.46 7.85
CA CYS A 119 -2.75 0.96 6.48
C CYS A 119 -2.95 2.48 6.43
N PHE A 120 -1.88 3.21 6.11
CA PHE A 120 -1.89 4.67 6.02
C PHE A 120 -2.96 5.17 5.02
N PHE A 121 -3.03 4.56 3.83
CA PHE A 121 -3.98 4.98 2.80
C PHE A 121 -5.44 4.65 3.15
N ALA A 122 -5.69 3.58 3.91
CA ALA A 122 -7.03 3.30 4.42
C ALA A 122 -7.51 4.39 5.38
N ALA A 123 -6.64 4.84 6.29
CA ALA A 123 -6.94 5.93 7.22
C ALA A 123 -7.11 7.26 6.48
N ALA A 124 -6.16 7.62 5.61
CA ALA A 124 -6.21 8.86 4.84
C ALA A 124 -7.43 8.93 3.91
N SER A 125 -7.80 7.82 3.26
CA SER A 125 -9.01 7.78 2.40
C SER A 125 -10.28 8.05 3.19
N ALA A 126 -10.45 7.43 4.36
CA ALA A 126 -11.64 7.64 5.20
C ALA A 126 -11.68 9.06 5.82
N GLU A 127 -10.53 9.73 5.94
CA GLU A 127 -10.45 11.09 6.50
C GLU A 127 -10.72 12.17 5.45
N PHE A 128 -10.42 11.88 4.17
CA PHE A 128 -10.44 12.86 3.08
C PHE A 128 -11.48 12.57 1.99
N ASP A 129 -12.36 11.59 2.15
CA ASP A 129 -13.38 11.22 1.15
C ASP A 129 -14.36 12.35 0.82
N ASP A 130 -14.75 13.15 1.82
CA ASP A 130 -15.66 14.30 1.67
C ASP A 130 -14.95 15.67 1.70
N ARG A 131 -13.63 15.73 1.61
CA ARG A 131 -12.85 16.98 1.70
C ARG A 131 -12.24 17.33 0.36
N PRO A 132 -12.68 18.40 -0.33
CA PRO A 132 -12.06 18.83 -1.57
C PRO A 132 -10.68 19.46 -1.31
N GLY A 133 -9.77 19.30 -2.27
CA GLY A 133 -8.46 19.97 -2.26
C GLY A 133 -7.29 19.05 -2.62
N PRO A 134 -6.08 19.64 -2.72
CA PRO A 134 -4.90 18.94 -3.22
C PRO A 134 -4.56 17.65 -2.48
N VAL A 135 -4.77 17.63 -1.16
CA VAL A 135 -4.50 16.44 -0.33
C VAL A 135 -5.47 15.30 -0.67
N SER A 136 -6.77 15.60 -0.78
CA SER A 136 -7.79 14.63 -1.21
C SER A 136 -7.51 14.10 -2.61
N ASP A 137 -7.18 15.00 -3.56
CA ASP A 137 -6.86 14.63 -4.93
C ASP A 137 -5.65 13.69 -4.99
N GLN A 138 -4.63 13.95 -4.17
CA GLN A 138 -3.46 13.09 -4.08
C GLN A 138 -3.78 11.72 -3.45
N VAL A 139 -4.58 11.68 -2.37
CA VAL A 139 -5.06 10.42 -1.76
C VAL A 139 -5.83 9.59 -2.78
N ALA A 140 -6.77 10.21 -3.51
CA ALA A 140 -7.56 9.56 -4.55
C ALA A 140 -6.66 9.01 -5.67
N THR A 141 -5.69 9.81 -6.15
CA THR A 141 -4.74 9.42 -7.19
C THR A 141 -3.93 8.19 -6.77
N LEU A 142 -3.36 8.19 -5.56
CA LEU A 142 -2.54 7.09 -5.06
C LEU A 142 -3.37 5.82 -4.80
N THR A 143 -4.57 5.97 -4.25
CA THR A 143 -5.48 4.85 -4.03
C THR A 143 -5.94 4.22 -5.35
N LYS A 144 -6.29 5.08 -6.33
CA LYS A 144 -6.65 4.61 -7.67
C LYS A 144 -5.49 3.87 -8.34
N ALA A 145 -4.28 4.40 -8.28
CA ALA A 145 -3.10 3.74 -8.87
C ALA A 145 -2.86 2.33 -8.28
N TRP A 146 -3.13 2.15 -6.99
CA TRP A 146 -3.08 0.83 -6.36
C TRP A 146 -4.16 -0.11 -6.89
N LEU A 147 -5.41 0.34 -7.00
CA LEU A 147 -6.51 -0.45 -7.54
C LEU A 147 -6.27 -0.83 -9.00
N ASP A 148 -5.82 0.13 -9.82
CA ASP A 148 -5.45 -0.11 -11.22
C ASP A 148 -4.34 -1.18 -11.33
N GLY A 149 -3.38 -1.17 -10.40
CA GLY A 149 -2.34 -2.20 -10.35
C GLY A 149 -2.86 -3.61 -10.06
N LEU A 150 -3.84 -3.75 -9.18
CA LEU A 150 -4.50 -5.04 -8.92
C LEU A 150 -5.32 -5.49 -10.14
N GLU A 151 -6.03 -4.57 -10.78
CA GLU A 151 -6.80 -4.83 -12.00
C GLU A 151 -5.90 -5.26 -13.16
N ASP A 152 -4.78 -4.56 -13.38
CA ASP A 152 -3.80 -4.88 -14.41
C ASP A 152 -3.27 -6.31 -14.25
N GLU A 153 -2.92 -6.75 -13.05
CA GLU A 153 -2.46 -8.11 -12.81
C GLU A 153 -3.59 -9.16 -12.99
N ALA A 154 -4.84 -8.81 -12.67
CA ALA A 154 -6.00 -9.66 -12.96
C ALA A 154 -6.24 -9.76 -14.48
N CYS A 155 -6.16 -8.67 -15.23
CA CYS A 155 -6.22 -8.66 -16.70
C CYS A 155 -5.10 -9.51 -17.33
N GLN A 156 -3.86 -9.38 -16.82
CA GLN A 156 -2.73 -10.21 -17.26
C GLN A 156 -2.98 -11.69 -16.97
N ALA A 157 -3.53 -12.04 -15.81
CA ALA A 157 -3.87 -13.42 -15.48
C ALA A 157 -4.95 -13.99 -16.45
N GLN A 158 -5.91 -13.15 -16.86
CA GLN A 158 -6.92 -13.53 -17.84
C GLN A 158 -6.31 -13.73 -19.24
N ALA A 159 -5.47 -12.81 -19.69
CA ALA A 159 -4.75 -12.91 -20.97
C ALA A 159 -3.86 -14.17 -21.05
N LEU A 160 -3.27 -14.56 -19.91
CA LEU A 160 -2.48 -15.79 -19.76
C LEU A 160 -3.36 -17.04 -19.61
N SER A 161 -4.69 -16.95 -19.73
CA SER A 161 -5.65 -18.03 -19.51
C SER A 161 -5.55 -18.68 -18.12
N GLN A 162 -5.13 -17.92 -17.12
CA GLN A 162 -5.09 -18.34 -15.72
C GLN A 162 -6.43 -18.08 -15.02
N LEU A 163 -7.15 -17.01 -15.43
CA LEU A 163 -8.52 -16.72 -15.00
C LEU A 163 -9.53 -17.10 -16.08
N LYS A 164 -10.74 -17.47 -15.66
CA LYS A 164 -11.85 -17.77 -16.55
C LYS A 164 -12.21 -16.54 -17.38
N ALA A 165 -12.59 -16.73 -18.65
CA ALA A 165 -12.99 -15.63 -19.54
C ALA A 165 -14.15 -14.79 -19.00
N LYS A 166 -15.05 -15.41 -18.22
CA LYS A 166 -16.18 -14.73 -17.56
C LYS A 166 -15.84 -14.01 -16.26
N CYS A 167 -14.59 -14.13 -15.78
CA CYS A 167 -14.13 -13.38 -14.62
C CYS A 167 -14.02 -11.90 -15.01
N ASP A 168 -14.64 -11.04 -14.24
CA ASP A 168 -14.47 -9.60 -14.37
C ASP A 168 -13.25 -9.16 -13.54
N PRO A 169 -12.17 -8.65 -14.17
CA PRO A 169 -10.97 -8.25 -13.47
C PRO A 169 -11.19 -7.07 -12.51
N ILE A 170 -12.09 -6.14 -12.87
CA ILE A 170 -12.41 -4.97 -12.02
C ILE A 170 -13.12 -5.46 -10.75
N LEU A 171 -14.12 -6.33 -10.90
CA LEU A 171 -14.84 -6.90 -9.77
C LEU A 171 -13.91 -7.73 -8.88
N LEU A 172 -12.99 -8.49 -9.47
CA LEU A 172 -12.00 -9.27 -8.72
C LEU A 172 -11.08 -8.34 -7.90
N ALA A 173 -10.55 -7.29 -8.52
CA ALA A 173 -9.71 -6.29 -7.85
C ALA A 173 -10.46 -5.62 -6.69
N PHE A 174 -11.71 -5.22 -6.90
CA PHE A 174 -12.59 -4.67 -5.86
C PHE A 174 -12.77 -5.64 -4.68
N GLN A 175 -13.07 -6.91 -4.94
CA GLN A 175 -13.29 -7.91 -3.90
C GLN A 175 -12.02 -8.14 -3.05
N VAL A 176 -10.87 -8.37 -3.68
CA VAL A 176 -9.64 -8.66 -2.95
C VAL A 176 -9.13 -7.43 -2.18
N HIS A 177 -9.34 -6.23 -2.73
CA HIS A 177 -9.07 -4.98 -2.03
C HIS A 177 -9.95 -4.85 -0.78
N ALA A 178 -11.28 -5.07 -0.90
CA ALA A 178 -12.22 -4.99 0.20
C ALA A 178 -11.87 -5.95 1.35
N PHE A 179 -11.41 -7.16 1.05
CA PHE A 179 -11.02 -8.12 2.12
C PHE A 179 -9.81 -7.65 2.93
N VAL A 180 -8.83 -6.99 2.30
CA VAL A 180 -7.67 -6.47 3.04
C VAL A 180 -8.05 -5.23 3.85
N GLN A 181 -8.90 -4.35 3.30
CA GLN A 181 -9.43 -3.19 4.01
C GLN A 181 -10.23 -3.62 5.25
N GLU A 182 -11.11 -4.61 5.10
CA GLU A 182 -11.88 -5.16 6.22
C GLU A 182 -10.98 -5.79 7.29
N ALA A 183 -9.94 -6.53 6.89
CA ALA A 183 -8.98 -7.11 7.83
C ALA A 183 -8.25 -6.03 8.63
N ASN A 184 -7.83 -4.94 7.98
CA ASN A 184 -7.20 -3.80 8.63
C ASN A 184 -8.16 -3.15 9.65
N TRP A 185 -9.40 -2.88 9.26
CA TRP A 185 -10.42 -2.29 10.12
C TRP A 185 -10.74 -3.17 11.32
N ALA A 186 -11.04 -4.46 11.10
CA ALA A 186 -11.38 -5.39 12.16
C ALA A 186 -10.21 -5.63 13.16
N TYR A 187 -8.98 -5.72 12.63
CA TYR A 187 -7.80 -5.81 13.49
C TYR A 187 -7.61 -4.57 14.35
N ARG A 188 -7.75 -3.38 13.77
CA ARG A 188 -7.51 -2.11 14.45
C ARG A 188 -8.62 -1.76 15.44
N LEU A 189 -9.87 -1.81 15.01
CA LEU A 189 -11.01 -1.36 15.81
C LEU A 189 -11.51 -2.45 16.78
N LEU A 190 -11.68 -3.67 16.27
CA LEU A 190 -12.25 -4.78 17.05
C LEU A 190 -11.19 -5.62 17.78
N ARG A 191 -9.89 -5.35 17.52
CA ARG A 191 -8.77 -6.14 18.07
C ARG A 191 -8.83 -7.63 17.65
N ASP A 192 -9.44 -7.90 16.49
CA ASP A 192 -9.61 -9.25 15.98
C ASP A 192 -8.34 -9.76 15.33
N LYS A 193 -7.57 -10.56 16.08
CA LYS A 193 -6.32 -11.18 15.61
C LYS A 193 -6.51 -12.19 14.48
N GLN A 194 -7.75 -12.66 14.23
CA GLN A 194 -8.05 -13.61 13.17
C GLN A 194 -8.43 -12.92 11.85
N SER A 195 -8.58 -11.61 11.83
CA SER A 195 -9.02 -10.85 10.64
C SER A 195 -8.14 -11.11 9.42
N PHE A 196 -6.80 -11.13 9.59
CA PHE A 196 -5.87 -11.41 8.48
C PHE A 196 -5.99 -12.85 7.96
N ASN A 197 -6.19 -13.84 8.83
CA ASN A 197 -6.41 -15.22 8.40
C ASN A 197 -7.73 -15.36 7.64
N ARG A 198 -8.79 -14.67 8.07
CA ARG A 198 -10.06 -14.63 7.34
C ARG A 198 -9.92 -13.96 5.97
N ALA A 199 -9.20 -12.84 5.88
CA ALA A 199 -8.94 -12.20 4.61
C ALA A 199 -8.16 -13.10 3.65
N ARG A 200 -7.11 -13.79 4.11
CA ARG A 200 -6.37 -14.78 3.31
C ARG A 200 -7.27 -15.90 2.81
N ALA A 201 -8.15 -16.42 3.68
CA ALA A 201 -9.10 -17.46 3.31
C ALA A 201 -10.12 -16.96 2.26
N ALA A 202 -10.68 -15.75 2.45
CA ALA A 202 -11.62 -15.14 1.52
C ALA A 202 -10.97 -14.87 0.14
N ILE A 203 -9.75 -14.34 0.12
CA ILE A 203 -8.97 -14.14 -1.10
C ILE A 203 -8.75 -15.48 -1.82
N CYS A 204 -8.34 -16.51 -1.07
CA CYS A 204 -8.14 -17.85 -1.64
C CYS A 204 -9.42 -18.38 -2.30
N GLN A 205 -10.56 -18.33 -1.61
CA GLN A 205 -11.86 -18.79 -2.12
C GLN A 205 -12.27 -18.05 -3.40
N VAL A 206 -12.12 -16.72 -3.42
CA VAL A 206 -12.46 -15.92 -4.61
C VAL A 206 -11.54 -16.28 -5.79
N LEU A 207 -10.25 -16.36 -5.56
CA LEU A 207 -9.29 -16.75 -6.61
C LEU A 207 -9.58 -18.17 -7.11
N GLU A 208 -9.78 -19.15 -6.23
CA GLU A 208 -10.11 -20.54 -6.61
C GLU A 208 -11.39 -20.62 -7.45
N SER A 209 -12.41 -19.81 -7.14
CA SER A 209 -13.65 -19.75 -7.91
C SER A 209 -13.45 -19.16 -9.32
N ALA A 210 -12.47 -18.25 -9.47
CA ALA A 210 -12.19 -17.50 -10.68
C ALA A 210 -11.20 -18.19 -11.63
N VAL A 211 -10.31 -19.05 -11.12
CA VAL A 211 -9.24 -19.66 -11.91
C VAL A 211 -9.71 -20.75 -12.86
N THR A 212 -8.95 -20.93 -13.95
CA THR A 212 -8.99 -22.09 -14.84
C THR A 212 -8.19 -23.28 -14.26
N PRO A 213 -8.23 -24.47 -14.85
CA PRO A 213 -7.31 -25.56 -14.47
C PRO A 213 -5.83 -25.19 -14.59
N LYS A 214 -5.46 -24.28 -15.52
CA LYS A 214 -4.11 -23.73 -15.64
C LYS A 214 -3.77 -22.84 -14.43
N GLY A 215 -4.66 -21.92 -14.07
CA GLY A 215 -4.50 -21.05 -12.93
C GLY A 215 -4.42 -21.82 -11.60
N LEU A 216 -5.21 -22.87 -11.45
CA LEU A 216 -5.17 -23.71 -10.24
C LEU A 216 -3.79 -24.38 -10.06
N ARG A 217 -3.17 -24.85 -11.14
CA ARG A 217 -1.79 -25.38 -11.11
C ARG A 217 -0.79 -24.32 -10.67
N VAL A 218 -0.92 -23.08 -11.17
CA VAL A 218 -0.07 -21.95 -10.79
C VAL A 218 -0.16 -21.68 -9.30
N LEU A 219 -1.38 -21.60 -8.72
CA LEU A 219 -1.58 -21.40 -7.28
C LEU A 219 -1.00 -22.54 -6.43
N SER A 220 -1.17 -23.79 -6.85
CA SER A 220 -0.70 -24.97 -6.08
C SER A 220 0.83 -25.07 -6.00
N VAL A 221 1.53 -24.75 -7.08
CA VAL A 221 3.01 -24.71 -7.11
C VAL A 221 3.53 -23.66 -6.14
N ASN A 222 2.92 -22.47 -6.12
CA ASN A 222 3.31 -21.40 -5.22
C ASN A 222 3.07 -21.76 -3.73
N ALA A 223 1.95 -22.39 -3.40
CA ALA A 223 1.65 -22.85 -2.05
C ALA A 223 2.70 -23.83 -1.51
N THR A 224 3.19 -24.73 -2.36
CA THR A 224 4.23 -25.71 -2.02
C THR A 224 5.59 -25.04 -1.81
N ALA A 225 5.95 -24.08 -2.66
CA ALA A 225 7.19 -23.32 -2.53
C ALA A 225 7.23 -22.50 -1.23
N ARG A 226 6.12 -21.83 -0.88
CA ARG A 226 6.00 -21.06 0.37
C ARG A 226 6.07 -21.91 1.64
N LYS A 227 5.53 -23.13 1.64
CA LYS A 227 5.65 -24.07 2.76
C LYS A 227 7.11 -24.49 2.99
N LYS A 228 7.86 -24.78 1.91
CA LYS A 228 9.28 -25.14 1.99
C LYS A 228 10.16 -23.98 2.48
N ALA A 229 9.84 -22.74 2.16
CA ALA A 229 10.58 -21.56 2.60
C ALA A 229 10.37 -21.23 4.09
N LYS A 230 9.19 -21.57 4.65
CA LYS A 230 8.88 -21.37 6.10
C LYS A 230 9.43 -22.49 7.01
N SER A 231 9.90 -23.61 6.45
CA SER A 231 10.43 -24.76 7.19
C SER A 231 11.98 -24.78 7.26
N LYS A 232 12.63 -23.76 6.71
CA LYS A 232 14.09 -23.50 6.82
C LYS A 232 14.33 -22.28 7.71
#